data_5c1ddb2b0809804867601effd52b1772
#
_entry.id   5c1ddb2b0809804867601effd52b1772
#
_cell.length_a   1.000
_cell.length_b   1.000
_cell.length_c   1.000
_cell.angle_alpha   90.00
_cell.angle_beta   90.00
_cell.angle_gamma   90.00
#
_symmetry.space_group_name_H-M   'P 1'
#
loop_
_entity.id
_entity.type
_entity.pdbx_description
1 polymer ?
#
loop_
_entity_poly.entity_id
_entity_poly.type
_entity_poly.pdbx_seq_one_letter_code
_entity_poly.pdbx_strand_id
1 'polypeptide(L)'
;IDLPFKLAKLLTDQGVLVGLENSGAHERMETRNLPFLAGTCAAYGLNKEQALQLITSNTAKILGIDTFCGTLEVGKDATLFISEGDALDMRTNKLSKAFIQGRTISLETHQTKLNERYKGKFNQN
;
A
#
# COMPACT_ATOMS: atom_id res chain seq x y z
N ILE A 1 -11.52 3.31 -23.10
CA ILE A 1 -10.56 2.26 -22.77
C ILE A 1 -9.99 2.49 -21.36
N ASP A 2 -9.64 3.72 -20.98
CA ASP A 2 -8.95 4.02 -19.71
C ASP A 2 -9.90 4.27 -18.52
N LEU A 3 -11.21 4.15 -18.67
CA LEU A 3 -12.17 4.50 -17.64
C LEU A 3 -11.91 3.77 -16.29
N PRO A 4 -11.63 2.47 -16.24
CA PRO A 4 -11.37 1.79 -14.96
C PRO A 4 -10.22 2.42 -14.17
N PHE A 5 -9.17 2.88 -14.84
CA PHE A 5 -8.01 3.49 -14.19
C PHE A 5 -8.27 4.95 -13.76
N LYS A 6 -9.16 5.66 -14.47
CA LYS A 6 -9.55 7.05 -14.18
C LYS A 6 -10.69 7.15 -13.17
N LEU A 7 -11.38 6.06 -12.89
CA LEU A 7 -12.60 6.05 -12.08
C LEU A 7 -12.37 6.66 -10.70
N ALA A 8 -11.28 6.29 -10.02
CA ALA A 8 -10.95 6.83 -8.69
C ALA A 8 -10.84 8.36 -8.71
N LYS A 9 -10.18 8.92 -9.75
CA LYS A 9 -10.10 10.38 -9.92
C LYS A 9 -11.47 11.01 -10.16
N LEU A 10 -12.24 10.46 -11.08
CA LEU A 10 -13.57 11.02 -11.42
C LEU A 10 -14.50 11.05 -10.22
N LEU A 11 -14.50 10.00 -9.42
CA LEU A 11 -15.29 9.92 -8.19
C LEU A 11 -14.79 10.91 -7.12
N THR A 12 -13.48 10.99 -6.93
CA THR A 12 -12.86 11.93 -5.98
C THR A 12 -13.16 13.38 -6.35
N ASP A 13 -13.09 13.74 -7.65
CA ASP A 13 -13.42 15.08 -8.14
C ASP A 13 -14.91 15.45 -7.91
N GLN A 14 -15.79 14.48 -7.80
CA GLN A 14 -17.21 14.66 -7.46
C GLN A 14 -17.46 14.62 -5.93
N GLY A 15 -16.42 14.60 -5.12
CA GLY A 15 -16.53 14.58 -3.66
C GLY A 15 -16.91 13.22 -3.06
N VAL A 16 -16.83 12.14 -3.84
CA VAL A 16 -17.07 10.78 -3.32
C VAL A 16 -15.86 10.31 -2.52
N LEU A 17 -16.10 9.75 -1.35
CA LEU A 17 -15.05 9.11 -0.55
C LEU A 17 -14.73 7.74 -1.16
N VAL A 18 -13.53 7.61 -1.73
CA VAL A 18 -13.08 6.41 -2.44
C VAL A 18 -12.02 5.69 -1.64
N GLY A 19 -12.14 4.38 -1.52
CA GLY A 19 -11.11 3.47 -1.03
C GLY A 19 -10.81 2.40 -2.08
N LEU A 20 -9.61 1.85 -2.07
CA LEU A 20 -9.23 0.71 -2.91
C LEU A 20 -9.19 -0.56 -2.08
N GLU A 21 -9.59 -1.65 -2.70
CA GLU A 21 -9.51 -2.98 -2.09
C GLU A 21 -9.08 -4.03 -3.12
N ASN A 22 -8.61 -5.17 -2.62
CA ASN A 22 -8.43 -6.39 -3.37
C ASN A 22 -9.32 -7.47 -2.75
N SER A 23 -10.57 -7.56 -3.21
CA SER A 23 -11.53 -8.57 -2.78
C SER A 23 -11.79 -9.57 -3.92
N GLY A 24 -12.14 -10.80 -3.54
CA GLY A 24 -12.39 -11.88 -4.49
C GLY A 24 -11.47 -13.08 -4.26
N ALA A 25 -11.75 -14.19 -4.97
CA ALA A 25 -11.06 -15.45 -4.74
C ALA A 25 -9.59 -15.43 -5.20
N HIS A 26 -9.31 -14.74 -6.30
CA HIS A 26 -7.96 -14.64 -6.87
C HIS A 26 -7.25 -13.35 -6.42
N GLU A 27 -7.96 -12.26 -6.27
CA GLU A 27 -7.45 -10.93 -5.94
C GLU A 27 -6.80 -10.89 -4.56
N ARG A 28 -7.22 -11.75 -3.63
CA ARG A 28 -6.56 -11.87 -2.31
C ARG A 28 -5.08 -12.25 -2.41
N MET A 29 -4.69 -12.98 -3.44
CA MET A 29 -3.29 -13.31 -3.69
C MET A 29 -2.46 -12.08 -4.11
N GLU A 30 -3.12 -11.04 -4.60
CA GLU A 30 -2.52 -9.80 -5.09
C GLU A 30 -2.60 -8.64 -4.10
N THR A 31 -3.09 -8.87 -2.87
CA THR A 31 -3.22 -7.82 -1.84
C THR A 31 -1.92 -7.05 -1.61
N ARG A 32 -0.77 -7.70 -1.75
CA ARG A 32 0.54 -7.07 -1.69
C ARG A 32 0.76 -5.98 -2.76
N ASN A 33 -0.02 -6.00 -3.83
CA ASN A 33 0.07 -5.05 -4.95
C ASN A 33 -0.85 -3.83 -4.75
N LEU A 34 -1.63 -3.78 -3.68
CA LEU A 34 -2.56 -2.68 -3.40
C LEU A 34 -1.91 -1.29 -3.45
N PRO A 35 -0.69 -1.07 -2.92
CA PRO A 35 0.00 0.21 -3.08
C PRO A 35 0.25 0.60 -4.54
N PHE A 36 0.51 -0.37 -5.39
CA PHE A 36 0.79 -0.13 -6.83
C PHE A 36 -0.49 0.16 -7.63
N LEU A 37 -1.64 -0.35 -7.17
CA LEU A 37 -2.95 0.06 -7.71
C LEU A 37 -3.23 1.53 -7.37
N ALA A 38 -2.92 1.97 -6.15
CA ALA A 38 -3.00 3.38 -5.78
C ALA A 38 -2.03 4.23 -6.63
N GLY A 39 -0.81 3.75 -6.87
CA GLY A 39 0.16 4.37 -7.79
C GLY A 39 -0.38 4.49 -9.22
N THR A 40 -1.12 3.49 -9.69
CA THR A 40 -1.81 3.55 -10.98
C THR A 40 -2.85 4.66 -11.00
N CYS A 41 -3.65 4.83 -9.94
CA CYS A 41 -4.60 5.93 -9.82
C CYS A 41 -3.89 7.30 -9.87
N ALA A 42 -2.69 7.42 -9.29
CA ALA A 42 -1.87 8.62 -9.42
C ALA A 42 -1.43 8.87 -10.87
N ALA A 43 -0.99 7.82 -11.59
CA ALA A 43 -0.61 7.93 -13.00
C ALA A 43 -1.78 8.37 -13.90
N TYR A 44 -3.03 8.10 -13.49
CA TYR A 44 -4.24 8.48 -14.21
C TYR A 44 -4.94 9.73 -13.65
N GLY A 45 -4.23 10.54 -12.86
CA GLY A 45 -4.61 11.93 -12.60
C GLY A 45 -4.90 12.32 -11.16
N LEU A 46 -4.87 11.39 -10.20
CA LEU A 46 -4.81 11.76 -8.78
C LEU A 46 -3.41 12.28 -8.44
N ASN A 47 -3.30 13.21 -7.50
CA ASN A 47 -1.99 13.48 -6.93
C ASN A 47 -1.57 12.32 -5.99
N LYS A 48 -0.28 12.24 -5.66
CA LYS A 48 0.27 11.13 -4.85
C LYS A 48 -0.35 11.03 -3.47
N GLU A 49 -0.63 12.16 -2.84
CA GLU A 49 -1.28 12.19 -1.52
C GLU A 49 -2.71 11.65 -1.59
N GLN A 50 -3.49 12.08 -2.59
CA GLN A 50 -4.83 11.54 -2.82
C GLN A 50 -4.80 10.04 -3.09
N ALA A 51 -3.84 9.58 -3.90
CA ALA A 51 -3.68 8.15 -4.18
C ALA A 51 -3.32 7.35 -2.92
N LEU A 52 -2.44 7.90 -2.06
CA LEU A 52 -2.12 7.29 -0.77
C LEU A 52 -3.35 7.22 0.16
N GLN A 53 -4.17 8.28 0.17
CA GLN A 53 -5.41 8.32 0.97
C GLN A 53 -6.38 7.21 0.59
N LEU A 54 -6.43 6.76 -0.67
CA LEU A 54 -7.32 5.68 -1.10
C LEU A 54 -7.09 4.36 -0.34
N ILE A 55 -5.87 4.12 0.15
CA ILE A 55 -5.47 2.89 0.86
C ILE A 55 -5.13 3.12 2.33
N THR A 56 -5.31 4.34 2.83
CA THR A 56 -5.02 4.73 4.21
C THR A 56 -6.23 5.43 4.84
N SER A 57 -6.22 6.76 4.88
CA SER A 57 -7.22 7.55 5.61
C SER A 57 -8.64 7.38 5.08
N ASN A 58 -8.83 7.29 3.76
CA ASN A 58 -10.17 7.10 3.20
C ASN A 58 -10.72 5.72 3.56
N THR A 59 -9.90 4.68 3.38
CA THR A 59 -10.28 3.31 3.78
C THR A 59 -10.58 3.24 5.27
N ALA A 60 -9.77 3.87 6.12
CA ALA A 60 -10.02 3.92 7.55
C ALA A 60 -11.38 4.57 7.89
N LYS A 61 -11.73 5.66 7.22
CA LYS A 61 -13.04 6.32 7.38
C LYS A 61 -14.19 5.43 6.91
N ILE A 62 -14.05 4.78 5.74
CA ILE A 62 -15.08 3.87 5.19
C ILE A 62 -15.34 2.71 6.16
N LEU A 63 -14.29 2.20 6.80
CA LEU A 63 -14.37 1.09 7.75
C LEU A 63 -14.74 1.54 9.19
N GLY A 64 -14.81 2.85 9.46
CA GLY A 64 -15.10 3.39 10.80
C GLY A 64 -13.98 3.16 11.81
N ILE A 65 -12.73 3.05 11.36
CA ILE A 65 -11.54 2.81 12.20
C ILE A 65 -10.57 4.00 12.20
N ASP A 66 -10.99 5.12 11.66
CA ASP A 66 -10.17 6.34 11.52
C ASP A 66 -9.86 7.03 12.84
N THR A 67 -10.53 6.65 13.93
CA THR A 67 -10.20 7.12 15.29
C THR A 67 -8.86 6.61 15.81
N PHE A 68 -8.39 5.44 15.30
CA PHE A 68 -7.17 4.82 15.79
C PHE A 68 -6.15 4.45 14.71
N CYS A 69 -6.47 4.56 13.42
CA CYS A 69 -5.52 4.32 12.32
C CYS A 69 -5.85 5.14 11.07
N GLY A 70 -5.05 5.00 10.01
CA GLY A 70 -5.26 5.63 8.70
C GLY A 70 -4.50 6.94 8.50
N THR A 71 -4.06 7.59 9.57
CA THR A 71 -3.22 8.80 9.54
C THR A 71 -2.13 8.72 10.60
N LEU A 72 -1.07 9.53 10.42
CA LEU A 72 0.01 9.66 11.40
C LEU A 72 -0.30 10.83 12.35
N GLU A 73 -0.97 10.54 13.45
CA GLU A 73 -1.38 11.50 14.45
C GLU A 73 -1.07 10.99 15.86
N VAL A 74 -0.76 11.93 16.76
CA VAL A 74 -0.56 11.60 18.18
C VAL A 74 -1.85 11.01 18.76
N GLY A 75 -1.72 9.87 19.44
CA GLY A 75 -2.86 9.17 20.03
C GLY A 75 -3.45 8.06 19.17
N LYS A 76 -3.02 7.94 17.91
CA LYS A 76 -3.38 6.80 17.06
C LYS A 76 -2.38 5.64 17.18
N ASP A 77 -2.81 4.46 16.76
CA ASP A 77 -1.97 3.28 16.73
C ASP A 77 -0.76 3.49 15.81
N ALA A 78 0.43 3.17 16.29
CA ALA A 78 1.62 3.15 15.45
C ALA A 78 1.63 1.92 14.53
N THR A 79 0.64 1.86 13.62
CA THR A 79 0.54 0.87 12.55
C THR A 79 0.96 1.56 11.26
N LEU A 80 2.25 1.42 10.92
CA LEU A 80 2.88 2.17 9.83
C LEU A 80 4.11 1.42 9.29
N PHE A 81 4.59 1.88 8.15
CA PHE A 81 5.88 1.45 7.61
C PHE A 81 6.73 2.64 7.17
N ILE A 82 8.01 2.40 7.01
CA ILE A 82 8.98 3.36 6.48
C ILE A 82 9.49 2.81 5.15
N SER A 83 9.39 3.62 4.11
CA SER A 83 9.93 3.34 2.77
C SER A 83 11.05 4.32 2.45
N GLU A 84 12.15 3.83 1.89
CA GLU A 84 13.26 4.67 1.43
C GLU A 84 12.97 5.30 0.06
N GLY A 85 11.95 4.81 -0.65
CA GLY A 85 11.48 5.33 -1.93
C GLY A 85 9.97 5.52 -1.94
N ASP A 86 9.41 5.81 -3.11
CA ASP A 86 7.98 5.96 -3.29
C ASP A 86 7.29 4.60 -3.08
N ALA A 87 6.50 4.50 -2.02
CA ALA A 87 5.79 3.27 -1.68
C ALA A 87 4.72 2.89 -2.71
N LEU A 88 4.25 3.83 -3.53
CA LEU A 88 3.25 3.60 -4.57
C LEU A 88 3.88 3.22 -5.92
N ASP A 89 5.20 3.34 -6.07
CA ASP A 89 5.91 2.95 -7.30
C ASP A 89 6.66 1.63 -7.09
N MET A 90 6.25 0.60 -7.83
CA MET A 90 6.83 -0.74 -7.81
C MET A 90 8.36 -0.73 -8.00
N ARG A 91 8.92 0.24 -8.74
CA ARG A 91 10.35 0.32 -9.04
C ARG A 91 11.17 0.88 -7.88
N THR A 92 10.55 1.69 -7.02
CA THR A 92 11.24 2.43 -5.95
C THR A 92 10.74 2.06 -4.55
N ASN A 93 9.68 1.28 -4.46
CA ASN A 93 9.18 0.78 -3.17
C ASN A 93 10.27 -0.05 -2.49
N LYS A 94 10.74 0.44 -1.35
CA LYS A 94 11.78 -0.22 -0.55
C LYS A 94 11.49 -0.02 0.92
N LEU A 95 10.76 -0.95 1.49
CA LEU A 95 10.42 -0.91 2.92
C LEU A 95 11.66 -1.20 3.75
N SER A 96 11.95 -0.35 4.72
CA SER A 96 13.06 -0.51 5.67
C SER A 96 12.59 -0.95 7.04
N LYS A 97 11.40 -0.52 7.48
CA LYS A 97 10.80 -0.91 8.77
C LYS A 97 9.28 -0.93 8.65
N ALA A 98 8.64 -1.77 9.47
CA ALA A 98 7.19 -1.74 9.64
C ALA A 98 6.81 -2.05 11.09
N PHE A 99 5.69 -1.48 11.50
CA PHE A 99 5.15 -1.58 12.85
C PHE A 99 3.66 -1.87 12.80
N ILE A 100 3.19 -2.70 13.73
CA ILE A 100 1.77 -2.92 13.99
C ILE A 100 1.54 -2.63 15.47
N GLN A 101 0.75 -1.63 15.78
CA GLN A 101 0.49 -1.15 17.14
C GLN A 101 1.79 -0.93 17.93
N GLY A 102 2.77 -0.26 17.32
CA GLY A 102 4.08 0.01 17.91
C GLY A 102 5.05 -1.16 17.96
N ARG A 103 4.62 -2.36 17.65
CA ARG A 103 5.49 -3.55 17.62
C ARG A 103 6.17 -3.67 16.26
N THR A 104 7.51 -3.74 16.27
CA THR A 104 8.28 -4.01 15.04
C THR A 104 7.91 -5.37 14.47
N ILE A 105 7.63 -5.42 13.18
CA ILE A 105 7.38 -6.67 12.46
C ILE A 105 8.53 -6.98 11.50
N SER A 106 8.77 -8.28 11.28
CA SER A 106 9.74 -8.72 10.28
C SER A 106 9.20 -8.46 8.88
N LEU A 107 10.06 -7.90 8.03
CA LEU A 107 9.79 -7.75 6.59
C LEU A 107 10.25 -8.98 5.79
N GLU A 108 10.75 -10.01 6.48
CA GLU A 108 11.21 -11.24 5.85
C GLU A 108 10.02 -12.01 5.26
N THR A 109 10.14 -12.41 4.00
CA THR A 109 9.15 -13.18 3.27
C THR A 109 9.67 -14.59 2.97
N HIS A 110 8.77 -15.49 2.57
CA HIS A 110 9.18 -16.82 2.11
C HIS A 110 10.19 -16.73 0.94
N GLN A 111 9.98 -15.78 0.03
CA GLN A 111 10.88 -15.55 -1.10
C GLN A 111 12.27 -15.06 -0.66
N THR A 112 12.34 -14.14 0.32
CA THR A 112 13.64 -13.69 0.82
C THR A 112 14.39 -14.82 1.53
N LYS A 113 13.69 -15.65 2.30
CA LYS A 113 14.29 -16.85 2.93
C LYS A 113 14.84 -17.83 1.90
N LEU A 114 14.08 -18.10 0.84
CA LEU A 114 14.54 -18.97 -0.24
C LEU A 114 15.75 -18.37 -0.96
N ASN A 115 15.71 -17.06 -1.25
CA ASN A 115 16.83 -16.37 -1.88
C ASN A 115 18.11 -16.50 -1.03
N GLU A 116 18.06 -16.20 0.24
CA GLU A 116 19.22 -16.35 1.15
C GLU A 116 19.71 -17.80 1.22
N ARG A 117 18.79 -18.77 1.29
CA ARG A 117 19.13 -20.19 1.35
C ARG A 117 19.88 -20.66 0.09
N TYR A 118 19.51 -20.19 -1.08
CA TYR A 118 20.03 -20.68 -2.36
C TYR A 118 21.11 -19.78 -2.97
N LYS A 119 21.23 -18.53 -2.55
CA LYS A 119 22.24 -17.57 -3.02
C LYS A 119 23.68 -18.13 -2.93
N GLY A 120 24.03 -18.75 -1.81
CA GLY A 120 25.36 -19.34 -1.63
C GLY A 120 25.58 -20.62 -2.44
N LYS A 121 24.51 -21.34 -2.82
CA LYS A 121 24.61 -22.60 -3.56
C LYS A 121 24.94 -22.39 -5.03
N PHE A 122 24.49 -21.29 -5.61
CA PHE A 122 24.61 -21.03 -7.04
C PHE A 122 25.65 -19.96 -7.39
N ASN A 123 26.40 -19.42 -6.39
CA ASN A 123 27.52 -18.47 -6.54
C ASN A 123 27.32 -17.55 -7.77
N GLN A 124 26.19 -16.89 -7.85
CA GLN A 124 25.98 -15.89 -8.88
C GLN A 124 26.60 -14.57 -8.38
N ASN A 125 27.83 -14.31 -8.88
CA ASN A 125 28.49 -13.00 -8.79
C ASN A 125 27.70 -11.97 -9.60
#